data_c84e753b6fb21574d436ff17566283b9
#
_entry.id   c84e753b6fb21574d436ff17566283b9
#
_cell.length_a   1.000
_cell.length_b   1.000
_cell.length_c   1.000
_cell.angle_alpha   90.00
_cell.angle_beta   90.00
_cell.angle_gamma   90.00
#
_symmetry.space_group_name_H-M   'P 1'
#
loop_
_entity.id
_entity.type
_entity.pdbx_description
1 polymer ?
#
loop_
_entity_poly.entity_id
_entity_poly.type
_entity_poly.pdbx_seq_one_letter_code
_entity_poly.pdbx_strand_id
1 'polypeptide(L)'
;MFSSKTPIGVKNIIKSITTSWYQENLSRRDAEDQLLGHCNGTFVFRPNTSIPAWYYNADKILSLSLRTPLGVKHFIIIFKNKMWYIGGVGKKFNRFGDMLIYYSKNYPSKTYKTKLIKALPVYNIYEK
;
A
#
# COMPACT_ATOMS: atom_id res chain seq x y z
N MET A 1 -5.30 -4.68 21.23
CA MET A 1 -6.54 -3.92 21.16
C MET A 1 -6.26 -2.43 21.01
N PHE A 2 -7.07 -1.75 20.24
CA PHE A 2 -6.84 -0.32 20.05
C PHE A 2 -7.37 0.47 21.23
N SER A 3 -6.58 1.45 21.63
CA SER A 3 -6.98 2.40 22.64
C SER A 3 -8.11 3.28 22.11
N SER A 4 -8.98 3.74 23.01
CA SER A 4 -9.99 4.74 22.67
C SER A 4 -9.37 6.04 22.14
N LYS A 5 -8.08 6.24 22.38
CA LYS A 5 -7.34 7.42 21.90
C LYS A 5 -6.90 7.31 20.45
N THR A 6 -6.99 6.10 19.86
CA THR A 6 -6.59 5.91 18.46
C THR A 6 -7.59 6.59 17.53
N PRO A 7 -7.16 7.46 16.63
CA PRO A 7 -8.07 8.09 15.67
C PRO A 7 -8.80 7.04 14.82
N ILE A 8 -10.05 7.32 14.49
CA ILE A 8 -10.88 6.39 13.73
C ILE A 8 -10.25 6.04 12.38
N GLY A 9 -9.67 7.02 11.68
CA GLY A 9 -9.02 6.76 10.40
C GLY A 9 -7.85 5.79 10.50
N VAL A 10 -7.03 5.93 11.56
CA VAL A 10 -5.90 5.03 11.80
C VAL A 10 -6.39 3.63 12.13
N LYS A 11 -7.45 3.51 12.92
CA LYS A 11 -8.06 2.21 13.22
C LYS A 11 -8.52 1.51 11.95
N ASN A 12 -9.16 2.24 11.06
CA ASN A 12 -9.68 1.67 9.81
C ASN A 12 -8.55 1.17 8.93
N ILE A 13 -7.45 1.90 8.85
CA ILE A 13 -6.30 1.47 8.07
C ILE A 13 -5.68 0.21 8.66
N ILE A 14 -5.46 0.18 9.95
CA ILE A 14 -4.87 -0.99 10.61
C ILE A 14 -5.77 -2.21 10.44
N LYS A 15 -7.07 -2.03 10.59
CA LYS A 15 -8.02 -3.10 10.37
C LYS A 15 -7.96 -3.61 8.93
N SER A 16 -7.87 -2.70 7.96
CA SER A 16 -7.74 -3.07 6.56
C SER A 16 -6.45 -3.84 6.29
N ILE A 17 -5.36 -3.42 6.92
CA ILE A 17 -4.07 -4.10 6.78
C ILE A 17 -4.18 -5.57 7.17
N THR A 18 -4.84 -5.84 8.30
CA THR A 18 -4.94 -7.22 8.79
C THR A 18 -5.88 -8.07 7.95
N THR A 19 -6.72 -7.48 7.12
CA THR A 19 -7.74 -8.22 6.36
C THR A 19 -7.52 -8.22 4.86
N SER A 20 -7.00 -7.13 4.28
CA SER A 20 -6.99 -7.02 2.82
C SER A 20 -5.90 -6.13 2.24
N TRP A 21 -4.94 -5.66 3.05
CA TRP A 21 -3.93 -4.72 2.56
C TRP A 21 -3.01 -5.32 1.47
N TYR A 22 -2.81 -6.63 1.49
CA TYR A 22 -1.95 -7.32 0.55
C TYR A 22 -2.72 -8.41 -0.17
N GLN A 23 -2.65 -8.42 -1.50
CA GLN A 23 -3.33 -9.42 -2.31
C GLN A 23 -2.31 -10.14 -3.18
N GLU A 24 -2.01 -11.37 -2.81
CA GLU A 24 -0.96 -12.19 -3.41
C GLU A 24 -1.16 -12.43 -4.91
N ASN A 25 -2.39 -12.63 -5.33
CA ASN A 25 -2.71 -13.02 -6.70
C ASN A 25 -3.15 -11.86 -7.58
N LEU A 26 -3.02 -10.63 -7.10
CA LEU A 26 -3.47 -9.46 -7.84
C LEU A 26 -2.37 -8.98 -8.78
N SER A 27 -2.63 -9.00 -10.08
CA SER A 27 -1.70 -8.48 -11.08
C SER A 27 -1.75 -6.95 -11.10
N ARG A 28 -0.75 -6.34 -11.76
CA ARG A 28 -0.75 -4.89 -11.96
C ARG A 28 -2.01 -4.43 -12.68
N ARG A 29 -2.40 -5.14 -13.74
CA ARG A 29 -3.57 -4.79 -14.54
C ARG A 29 -4.85 -4.91 -13.73
N ASP A 30 -5.00 -5.99 -12.96
CA ASP A 30 -6.18 -6.17 -12.13
C ASP A 30 -6.26 -5.10 -11.05
N ALA A 31 -5.12 -4.73 -10.47
CA ALA A 31 -5.08 -3.64 -9.50
C ALA A 31 -5.55 -2.33 -10.13
N GLU A 32 -5.07 -2.02 -11.32
CA GLU A 32 -5.49 -0.81 -12.03
C GLU A 32 -6.99 -0.83 -12.30
N ASP A 33 -7.49 -1.94 -12.83
CA ASP A 33 -8.91 -2.05 -13.18
C ASP A 33 -9.80 -1.91 -11.95
N GLN A 34 -9.44 -2.57 -10.86
CA GLN A 34 -10.24 -2.52 -9.64
C GLN A 34 -10.15 -1.16 -8.96
N LEU A 35 -8.95 -0.59 -8.87
CA LEU A 35 -8.77 0.69 -8.17
C LEU A 35 -9.45 1.85 -8.88
N LEU A 36 -9.56 1.80 -10.20
CA LEU A 36 -10.26 2.86 -10.95
C LEU A 36 -11.72 2.98 -10.54
N GLY A 37 -12.33 1.92 -10.03
CA GLY A 37 -13.70 1.95 -9.54
C GLY A 37 -13.86 2.44 -8.11
N HIS A 38 -12.77 2.84 -7.46
CA HIS A 38 -12.80 3.26 -6.06
C HIS A 38 -12.36 4.71 -5.89
N CYS A 39 -12.60 5.26 -4.70
CA CYS A 39 -12.24 6.63 -4.38
C CYS A 39 -10.73 6.83 -4.32
N ASN A 40 -10.30 8.08 -4.50
CA ASN A 40 -8.90 8.45 -4.31
C ASN A 40 -8.45 8.05 -2.90
N GLY A 41 -7.23 7.54 -2.80
CA GLY A 41 -6.71 7.05 -1.55
C GLY A 41 -6.92 5.56 -1.31
N THR A 42 -7.70 4.90 -2.16
CA THR A 42 -7.81 3.44 -2.10
C THR A 42 -6.50 2.82 -2.59
N PHE A 43 -5.99 1.85 -1.87
CA PHE A 43 -4.67 1.28 -2.15
C PHE A 43 -4.65 -0.23 -1.96
N VAL A 44 -3.63 -0.86 -2.53
CA VAL A 44 -3.37 -2.29 -2.30
C VAL A 44 -1.87 -2.53 -2.47
N PHE A 45 -1.34 -3.43 -1.64
CA PHE A 45 0.01 -3.94 -1.83
C PHE A 45 -0.10 -5.30 -2.51
N ARG A 46 0.81 -5.56 -3.41
CA ARG A 46 0.80 -6.79 -4.21
C ARG A 46 2.23 -7.20 -4.54
N PRO A 47 2.45 -8.42 -5.02
CA PRO A 47 3.78 -8.82 -5.45
C PRO A 47 4.29 -7.94 -6.58
N ASN A 48 5.58 -7.64 -6.56
CA ASN A 48 6.23 -7.01 -7.70
C ASN A 48 6.81 -8.11 -8.58
N THR A 49 6.34 -8.19 -9.82
CA THR A 49 6.79 -9.21 -10.77
C THR A 49 7.69 -8.65 -11.87
N SER A 50 7.90 -7.33 -11.90
CA SER A 50 8.68 -6.68 -12.94
C SER A 50 10.15 -6.57 -12.60
N ILE A 51 10.46 -6.32 -11.33
CA ILE A 51 11.84 -6.07 -10.89
C ILE A 51 12.19 -7.06 -9.80
N PRO A 52 13.26 -7.85 -9.96
CA PRO A 52 13.66 -8.79 -8.92
C PRO A 52 14.29 -8.07 -7.74
N ALA A 53 14.17 -8.68 -6.54
CA ALA A 53 14.71 -8.08 -5.32
C ALA A 53 16.23 -7.84 -5.40
N TRP A 54 16.97 -8.72 -6.10
CA TRP A 54 18.41 -8.57 -6.20
C TRP A 54 18.82 -7.28 -6.91
N TYR A 55 17.97 -6.74 -7.78
CA TYR A 55 18.26 -5.49 -8.49
C TYR A 55 18.48 -4.34 -7.50
N TYR A 56 17.75 -4.32 -6.39
CA TYR A 56 17.92 -3.33 -5.33
C TYR A 56 18.77 -3.84 -4.18
N ASN A 57 19.33 -5.05 -4.30
CA ASN A 57 20.03 -5.70 -3.20
C ASN A 57 19.12 -5.75 -1.97
N ALA A 58 17.85 -6.04 -2.19
CA ALA A 58 16.82 -6.02 -1.15
C ALA A 58 16.43 -7.43 -0.74
N ASP A 59 15.90 -7.55 0.48
CA ASP A 59 15.37 -8.80 0.98
C ASP A 59 14.00 -9.10 0.38
N LYS A 60 13.22 -8.05 0.12
CA LYS A 60 11.87 -8.20 -0.40
C LYS A 60 11.46 -6.95 -1.14
N ILE A 61 10.69 -7.12 -2.21
CA ILE A 61 10.10 -6.01 -2.96
C ILE A 61 8.62 -6.29 -3.15
N LEU A 62 7.80 -5.27 -2.87
CA LEU A 62 6.37 -5.28 -3.13
C LEU A 62 6.04 -4.12 -4.04
N SER A 63 4.84 -4.12 -4.59
CA SER A 63 4.27 -2.98 -5.29
C SER A 63 3.13 -2.40 -4.49
N LEU A 64 3.10 -1.09 -4.35
CA LEU A 64 1.95 -0.36 -3.83
C LEU A 64 1.22 0.25 -5.01
N SER A 65 -0.06 -0.06 -5.15
CA SER A 65 -0.92 0.54 -6.17
C SER A 65 -1.90 1.45 -5.47
N LEU A 66 -1.98 2.70 -5.92
CA LEU A 66 -2.74 3.76 -5.24
C LEU A 66 -3.62 4.52 -6.23
N ARG A 67 -4.91 4.65 -5.89
CA ARG A 67 -5.84 5.45 -6.68
C ARG A 67 -5.62 6.92 -6.37
N THR A 68 -5.26 7.69 -7.40
CA THR A 68 -5.05 9.13 -7.29
C THR A 68 -5.96 9.86 -8.26
N PRO A 69 -6.13 11.18 -8.13
CA PRO A 69 -6.91 11.94 -9.11
C PRO A 69 -6.39 11.81 -10.55
N LEU A 70 -5.13 11.46 -10.72
CA LEU A 70 -4.50 11.29 -12.03
C LEU A 70 -4.48 9.81 -12.47
N GLY A 71 -5.27 8.98 -11.83
CA GLY A 71 -5.32 7.55 -12.14
C GLY A 71 -4.59 6.72 -11.10
N VAL A 72 -4.38 5.45 -11.42
CA VAL A 72 -3.71 4.53 -10.51
C VAL A 72 -2.20 4.66 -10.69
N LYS A 73 -1.49 4.87 -9.59
CA LYS A 73 -0.04 4.99 -9.59
C LYS A 73 0.58 3.84 -8.81
N HIS A 74 1.75 3.39 -9.24
CA HIS A 74 2.42 2.25 -8.64
C HIS A 74 3.75 2.70 -8.07
N PHE A 75 4.05 2.21 -6.88
CA PHE A 75 5.29 2.52 -6.17
C PHE A 75 5.98 1.22 -5.79
N ILE A 76 7.31 1.23 -5.85
CA ILE A 76 8.10 0.09 -5.42
C ILE A 76 8.33 0.22 -3.92
N ILE A 77 8.00 -0.83 -3.18
CA ILE A 77 8.22 -0.89 -1.75
C ILE A 77 9.37 -1.85 -1.50
N ILE A 78 10.38 -1.37 -0.82
CA ILE A 78 11.62 -2.12 -0.60
C ILE A 78 11.75 -2.48 0.88
N PHE A 79 12.08 -3.73 1.16
CA PHE A 79 12.49 -4.17 2.48
C PHE A 79 13.96 -4.54 2.40
N LYS A 80 14.80 -3.79 3.11
CA LYS A 80 16.24 -3.94 3.07
C LYS A 80 16.83 -3.51 4.40
N ASN A 81 17.78 -4.28 4.91
CA ASN A 81 18.43 -3.98 6.20
C ASN A 81 17.40 -3.76 7.31
N LYS A 82 16.37 -4.62 7.33
CA LYS A 82 15.29 -4.59 8.33
C LYS A 82 14.45 -3.32 8.31
N MET A 83 14.48 -2.57 7.21
CA MET A 83 13.75 -1.32 7.06
C MET A 83 12.85 -1.37 5.83
N TRP A 84 11.69 -0.74 5.94
CA TRP A 84 10.74 -0.59 4.84
C TRP A 84 10.79 0.83 4.31
N TYR A 85 10.77 1.00 2.98
CA TYR A 85 10.72 2.33 2.39
C TYR A 85 10.21 2.26 0.95
N ILE A 86 9.78 3.43 0.45
CA ILE A 86 9.39 3.57 -0.95
C ILE A 86 10.65 3.87 -1.75
N GLY A 87 10.84 3.17 -2.87
CA GLY A 87 11.98 3.39 -3.75
C GLY A 87 12.05 4.85 -4.20
N GLY A 88 13.22 5.45 -4.07
CA GLY A 88 13.42 6.86 -4.40
C GLY A 88 13.03 7.85 -3.31
N VAL A 89 12.51 7.36 -2.18
CA VAL A 89 12.13 8.20 -1.05
C VAL A 89 13.04 7.87 0.12
N GLY A 90 13.53 8.89 0.81
CA GLY A 90 14.52 8.68 1.86
C GLY A 90 13.96 8.16 3.19
N LYS A 91 12.67 8.30 3.44
CA LYS A 91 12.08 7.94 4.72
C LYS A 91 12.00 6.43 4.89
N LYS A 92 12.56 5.91 5.99
CA LYS A 92 12.59 4.48 6.29
C LYS A 92 11.87 4.17 7.59
N PHE A 93 11.31 2.97 7.67
CA PHE A 93 10.49 2.54 8.80
C PHE A 93 10.94 1.15 9.25
N ASN A 94 11.00 0.93 10.56
CA ASN A 94 11.32 -0.37 11.11
C ASN A 94 10.19 -1.39 10.90
N ARG A 95 8.95 -0.92 10.92
CA ARG A 95 7.78 -1.77 10.80
C ARG A 95 6.93 -1.35 9.61
N PHE A 96 6.37 -2.33 8.93
CA PHE A 96 5.49 -2.08 7.80
C PHE A 96 4.28 -1.23 8.22
N GLY A 97 3.70 -1.56 9.38
CA GLY A 97 2.56 -0.80 9.90
C GLY A 97 2.87 0.66 10.14
N ASP A 98 4.08 0.97 10.61
CA ASP A 98 4.49 2.35 10.84
C ASP A 98 4.53 3.13 9.53
N MET A 99 4.97 2.50 8.46
CA MET A 99 4.98 3.11 7.13
C MET A 99 3.56 3.44 6.68
N LEU A 100 2.63 2.52 6.88
CA LEU A 100 1.24 2.72 6.49
C LEU A 100 0.59 3.84 7.29
N ILE A 101 0.85 3.90 8.58
CA ILE A 101 0.33 4.97 9.44
C ILE A 101 0.88 6.32 8.99
N TYR A 102 2.18 6.36 8.70
CA TYR A 102 2.81 7.59 8.23
C TYR A 102 2.16 8.09 6.94
N TYR A 103 1.96 7.21 5.95
CA TYR A 103 1.38 7.60 4.67
C TYR A 103 -0.14 7.71 4.69
N SER A 104 -0.77 7.42 5.81
CA SER A 104 -2.16 7.83 6.02
C SER A 104 -2.27 9.31 6.38
N LYS A 105 -1.16 9.93 6.74
CA LYS A 105 -1.10 11.34 7.13
C LYS A 105 -0.22 12.18 6.21
N ASN A 106 0.61 11.54 5.41
CA ASN A 106 1.57 12.21 4.55
C ASN A 106 1.52 11.62 3.15
N TYR A 107 1.87 12.38 2.16
CA TYR A 107 1.87 11.91 0.78
C TYR A 107 3.05 10.99 0.51
N PRO A 108 2.82 9.79 -0.09
CA PRO A 108 3.94 8.97 -0.56
C PRO A 108 4.69 9.61 -1.72
N SER A 109 4.04 10.51 -2.45
CA SER A 109 4.65 11.20 -3.58
C SER A 109 4.26 12.66 -3.56
N LYS A 110 5.23 13.54 -3.79
CA LYS A 110 4.97 14.98 -3.91
C LYS A 110 4.16 15.28 -5.17
N THR A 111 4.31 14.45 -6.18
CA THR A 111 3.63 14.67 -7.46
C THR A 111 2.15 14.36 -7.37
N TYR A 112 1.77 13.29 -6.70
CA TYR A 112 0.39 12.80 -6.74
C TYR A 112 -0.44 13.17 -5.52
N LYS A 113 0.14 13.72 -4.49
CA LYS A 113 -0.52 14.29 -3.30
C LYS A 113 -1.77 13.54 -2.85
N THR A 114 -1.67 12.22 -2.74
CA THR A 114 -2.76 11.36 -2.31
C THR A 114 -2.26 10.49 -1.17
N LYS A 115 -3.01 10.47 -0.07
CA LYS A 115 -2.67 9.67 1.11
C LYS A 115 -3.32 8.31 1.02
N LEU A 116 -2.78 7.35 1.78
CA LEU A 116 -3.41 6.04 1.92
C LEU A 116 -4.61 6.17 2.85
N ILE A 117 -5.81 5.89 2.34
CA ILE A 117 -7.03 6.07 3.11
C ILE A 117 -7.71 4.74 3.41
N LYS A 118 -7.83 3.88 2.40
CA LYS A 118 -8.58 2.64 2.54
C LYS A 118 -7.96 1.55 1.69
N ALA A 119 -7.81 0.36 2.25
CA ALA A 119 -7.34 -0.79 1.48
C ALA A 119 -8.42 -1.25 0.51
N LEU A 120 -7.99 -1.66 -0.68
CA LEU A 120 -8.88 -2.22 -1.69
C LEU A 120 -9.54 -3.47 -1.12
N PRO A 121 -10.88 -3.55 -1.13
CA PRO A 121 -11.56 -4.75 -0.64
C PRO A 121 -11.17 -5.99 -1.43
N VAL A 122 -11.08 -7.12 -0.74
CA VAL A 122 -10.91 -8.40 -1.40
C VAL A 122 -12.29 -8.89 -1.83
N TYR A 123 -12.45 -9.12 -3.13
CA TYR A 123 -13.71 -9.64 -3.64
C TYR A 123 -13.67 -11.16 -3.56
N ASN A 124 -14.64 -11.71 -2.85
CA ASN A 124 -14.75 -13.14 -2.67
C ASN A 124 -15.91 -13.66 -3.52
N ILE A 125 -15.58 -14.29 -4.62
CA ILE A 125 -16.60 -14.82 -5.54
C ILE A 125 -17.43 -15.93 -4.92
N TYR A 126 -16.97 -16.53 -3.84
CA TYR A 126 -17.69 -17.62 -3.18
C TYR A 126 -18.78 -17.14 -2.24
N GLU A 127 -18.92 -15.86 -2.05
CA GLU A 127 -19.92 -15.27 -1.17
C GLU A 127 -21.19 -14.85 -1.89
N LYS A 128 -21.35 -15.28 -3.08
CA LYS A 128 -22.53 -14.91 -3.86
C LYS A 128 -23.81 -15.54 -3.34
#